data_de3fe96f38d1999517865527ace4b2bc
#
_entry.id   de3fe96f38d1999517865527ace4b2bc
#
_cell.length_a   1.000
_cell.length_b   1.000
_cell.length_c   1.000
_cell.angle_alpha   90.00
_cell.angle_beta   90.00
_cell.angle_gamma   90.00
#
_symmetry.space_group_name_H-M   'P 1'
#
loop_
_entity.id
_entity.type
_entity.pdbx_description
1 polymer ?
#
loop_
_entity_poly.entity_id
_entity_poly.type
_entity_poly.pdbx_seq_one_letter_code
_entity_poly.pdbx_strand_id
1 'polypeptide(L)'
;KYPPERLMTKDIPLLSVAETENWVKNKLSQITKFKNAPENTIPECTDEELWKSENQYKYYADPTKTLRATKNFDDYTEARKFMAEKGGKGIIITVEGKPKRCEYCDAFSVCTQKDKYFSATE
;
A
#
# COMPACT_ATOMS: atom_id res chain seq x y z
N LYS A 1 -5.75 -6.19 -17.54
CA LYS A 1 -5.68 -7.08 -18.71
C LYS A 1 -5.86 -8.52 -18.23
N TYR A 2 -6.92 -9.19 -18.63
CA TYR A 2 -7.13 -10.58 -18.25
C TYR A 2 -6.09 -11.46 -18.95
N PRO A 3 -5.57 -12.52 -18.28
CA PRO A 3 -4.68 -13.46 -18.93
C PRO A 3 -5.40 -14.13 -20.13
N PRO A 4 -4.67 -14.51 -21.18
CA PRO A 4 -5.26 -15.12 -22.39
C PRO A 4 -5.91 -16.47 -22.11
N GLU A 5 -5.50 -17.16 -21.06
CA GLU A 5 -6.06 -18.43 -20.64
C GLU A 5 -6.84 -18.31 -19.33
N ARG A 6 -8.00 -18.96 -19.25
CA ARG A 6 -8.86 -18.96 -18.05
C ARG A 6 -8.27 -19.76 -16.88
N LEU A 7 -7.42 -20.72 -17.18
CA LEU A 7 -6.73 -21.57 -16.21
C LEU A 7 -5.23 -21.53 -16.52
N MET A 8 -4.43 -21.34 -15.49
CA MET A 8 -2.97 -21.35 -15.59
C MET A 8 -2.42 -22.23 -14.48
N THR A 9 -1.57 -23.18 -14.85
CA THR A 9 -0.77 -23.95 -13.89
C THR A 9 0.47 -23.14 -13.54
N LYS A 10 0.74 -22.98 -12.26
CA LYS A 10 1.95 -22.31 -11.76
C LYS A 10 2.65 -23.23 -10.78
N ASP A 11 3.87 -23.59 -11.08
CA ASP A 11 4.72 -24.32 -10.15
C ASP A 11 5.33 -23.36 -9.14
N ILE A 12 5.04 -23.60 -7.86
CA ILE A 12 5.56 -22.78 -6.76
C ILE A 12 6.51 -23.66 -5.95
N PRO A 13 7.81 -23.30 -5.86
CA PRO A 13 8.76 -24.05 -5.06
C PRO A 13 8.39 -23.96 -3.58
N LEU A 14 8.39 -25.10 -2.90
CA LEU A 14 8.22 -25.12 -1.45
C LEU A 14 9.53 -24.74 -0.75
N LEU A 15 9.39 -24.11 0.41
CA LEU A 15 10.52 -23.90 1.31
C LEU A 15 11.07 -25.24 1.78
N SER A 16 12.38 -25.30 2.04
CA SER A 16 12.98 -26.46 2.69
C SER A 16 12.39 -26.67 4.10
N VAL A 17 12.49 -27.89 4.63
CA VAL A 17 12.02 -28.20 5.99
C VAL A 17 12.66 -27.27 7.02
N ALA A 18 13.97 -27.03 6.90
CA ALA A 18 14.70 -26.16 7.84
C ALA A 18 14.22 -24.70 7.78
N GLU A 19 13.96 -24.16 6.58
CA GLU A 19 13.42 -22.81 6.40
C GLU A 19 12.00 -22.70 6.97
N THR A 20 11.17 -23.72 6.74
CA THR A 20 9.81 -23.78 7.27
C THR A 20 9.82 -23.84 8.79
N GLU A 21 10.66 -24.67 9.40
CA GLU A 21 10.81 -24.76 10.85
C GLU A 21 11.26 -23.42 11.46
N ASN A 22 12.25 -22.77 10.85
CA ASN A 22 12.74 -21.47 11.30
C ASN A 22 11.66 -20.41 11.21
N TRP A 23 10.89 -20.40 10.14
CA TRP A 23 9.76 -19.48 9.96
C TRP A 23 8.71 -19.68 11.07
N VAL A 24 8.29 -20.93 11.35
CA VAL A 24 7.34 -21.26 12.40
C VAL A 24 7.86 -20.85 13.78
N LYS A 25 9.11 -21.20 14.10
CA LYS A 25 9.75 -20.84 15.38
C LYS A 25 9.80 -19.33 15.58
N ASN A 26 10.15 -18.58 14.54
CA ASN A 26 10.20 -17.13 14.58
C ASN A 26 8.80 -16.53 14.82
N LYS A 27 7.77 -17.03 14.14
CA LYS A 27 6.39 -16.56 14.34
C LYS A 27 5.88 -16.85 15.75
N LEU A 28 6.10 -18.05 16.27
CA LEU A 28 5.73 -18.41 17.63
C LEU A 28 6.46 -17.54 18.67
N SER A 29 7.74 -17.28 18.47
CA SER A 29 8.53 -16.40 19.34
C SER A 29 7.97 -14.97 19.34
N GLN A 30 7.62 -14.42 18.17
CA GLN A 30 7.01 -13.11 18.06
C GLN A 30 5.65 -13.04 18.75
N ILE A 31 4.79 -14.04 18.55
CA ILE A 31 3.48 -14.12 19.22
C ILE A 31 3.66 -14.13 20.73
N THR A 32 4.57 -14.97 21.24
CA THR A 32 4.86 -15.06 22.68
C THR A 32 5.38 -13.74 23.24
N LYS A 33 6.29 -13.09 22.52
CA LYS A 33 6.89 -11.81 22.92
C LYS A 33 5.85 -10.69 23.00
N PHE A 34 4.95 -10.62 22.02
CA PHE A 34 4.04 -9.48 21.89
C PHE A 34 2.63 -9.73 22.46
N LYS A 35 2.32 -10.96 22.90
CA LYS A 35 0.99 -11.34 23.41
C LYS A 35 0.43 -10.39 24.49
N ASN A 36 1.29 -9.90 25.38
CA ASN A 36 0.90 -9.01 26.48
C ASN A 36 1.70 -7.70 26.45
N ALA A 37 2.32 -7.37 25.33
CA ALA A 37 3.12 -6.16 25.18
C ALA A 37 2.22 -4.93 24.96
N PRO A 38 2.61 -3.75 25.45
CA PRO A 38 1.93 -2.50 25.10
C PRO A 38 1.97 -2.27 23.59
N GLU A 39 0.90 -1.72 23.02
CA GLU A 39 0.77 -1.55 21.57
C GLU A 39 1.93 -0.74 20.95
N ASN A 40 2.42 0.27 21.64
CA ASN A 40 3.55 1.10 21.19
C ASN A 40 4.87 0.34 21.06
N THR A 41 4.96 -0.89 21.56
CA THR A 41 6.14 -1.76 21.43
C THR A 41 5.96 -2.85 20.37
N ILE A 42 4.76 -2.99 19.83
CA ILE A 42 4.45 -3.94 18.76
C ILE A 42 4.95 -3.32 17.43
N PRO A 43 5.71 -4.08 16.62
CA PRO A 43 6.13 -3.57 15.31
C PRO A 43 4.94 -3.18 14.43
N GLU A 44 5.07 -2.05 13.74
CA GLU A 44 4.07 -1.64 12.76
C GLU A 44 4.06 -2.60 11.55
N CYS A 45 2.90 -2.75 10.93
CA CYS A 45 2.79 -3.48 9.68
C CYS A 45 3.56 -2.76 8.57
N THR A 46 4.25 -3.53 7.74
CA THR A 46 4.92 -3.04 6.54
C THR A 46 3.90 -2.65 5.45
N ASP A 47 4.32 -1.88 4.45
CA ASP A 47 3.48 -1.52 3.32
C ASP A 47 2.94 -2.75 2.56
N GLU A 48 3.74 -3.82 2.50
CA GLU A 48 3.34 -5.12 1.92
C GLU A 48 2.24 -5.80 2.76
N GLU A 49 2.43 -5.86 4.08
CA GLU A 49 1.43 -6.42 5.00
C GLU A 49 0.12 -5.62 5.03
N LEU A 50 0.21 -4.32 4.82
CA LEU A 50 -0.93 -3.41 4.72
C LEU A 50 -1.67 -3.52 3.37
N TRP A 51 -1.11 -4.20 2.36
CA TRP A 51 -1.59 -4.16 0.99
C TRP A 51 -1.76 -2.73 0.51
N LYS A 52 -0.80 -1.89 0.87
CA LYS A 52 -0.85 -0.48 0.52
C LYS A 52 -0.79 -0.33 -0.99
N SER A 53 -1.76 0.38 -1.56
CA SER A 53 -1.74 0.68 -2.98
C SER A 53 -0.58 1.64 -3.29
N GLU A 54 -0.09 1.59 -4.52
CA GLU A 54 0.91 2.55 -4.98
C GLU A 54 0.37 3.97 -4.99
N ASN A 55 1.26 4.94 -4.90
CA ASN A 55 0.90 6.34 -5.02
C ASN A 55 0.43 6.64 -6.44
N GLN A 56 -0.56 7.51 -6.56
CA GLN A 56 -1.02 8.03 -7.85
C GLN A 56 -0.66 9.49 -8.00
N TYR A 57 -0.25 9.87 -9.19
CA TYR A 57 0.11 11.24 -9.53
C TYR A 57 -0.93 11.80 -10.50
N LYS A 58 -1.76 12.70 -10.00
CA LYS A 58 -2.87 13.28 -10.73
C LYS A 58 -2.48 14.62 -11.32
N TYR A 59 -2.44 14.70 -12.64
CA TYR A 59 -2.20 15.96 -13.33
C TYR A 59 -3.52 16.71 -13.59
N TYR A 60 -3.51 18.00 -13.27
CA TYR A 60 -4.60 18.93 -13.51
C TYR A 60 -4.10 20.06 -14.39
N ALA A 61 -4.71 20.24 -15.57
CA ALA A 61 -4.36 21.31 -16.50
C ALA A 61 -4.74 22.69 -15.95
N ASP A 62 -5.83 22.75 -15.17
CA ASP A 62 -6.29 23.95 -14.48
C ASP A 62 -6.13 23.73 -12.95
N PRO A 63 -5.21 24.46 -12.29
CA PRO A 63 -4.97 24.32 -10.86
C PRO A 63 -6.19 24.65 -9.98
N THR A 64 -7.17 25.36 -10.51
CA THR A 64 -8.39 25.74 -9.77
C THR A 64 -9.48 24.67 -9.86
N LYS A 65 -9.38 23.72 -10.79
CA LYS A 65 -10.34 22.66 -11.05
C LYS A 65 -9.79 21.27 -10.70
N THR A 66 -9.76 20.96 -9.41
CA THR A 66 -9.17 19.71 -8.90
C THR A 66 -10.20 18.58 -8.66
N LEU A 67 -11.46 18.75 -9.06
CA LEU A 67 -12.50 17.71 -8.90
C LEU A 67 -12.20 16.47 -9.76
N ARG A 68 -11.73 16.68 -11.00
CA ARG A 68 -11.39 15.61 -11.92
C ARG A 68 -10.02 15.84 -12.55
N ALA A 69 -9.12 14.88 -12.34
CA ALA A 69 -7.81 14.94 -12.97
C ALA A 69 -7.91 14.87 -14.49
N THR A 70 -7.06 15.65 -15.16
CA THR A 70 -6.92 15.59 -16.62
C THR A 70 -6.30 14.25 -17.04
N LYS A 71 -5.32 13.77 -16.27
CA LYS A 71 -4.70 12.47 -16.46
C LYS A 71 -4.09 11.94 -15.16
N ASN A 72 -4.15 10.62 -14.96
CA ASN A 72 -3.52 9.93 -13.83
C ASN A 72 -2.28 9.19 -14.31
N PHE A 73 -1.28 9.11 -13.44
CA PHE A 73 -0.03 8.41 -13.68
C PHE A 73 0.34 7.59 -12.44
N ASP A 74 0.98 6.46 -12.67
CA ASP A 74 1.54 5.61 -11.60
C ASP A 74 3.01 5.97 -11.31
N ASP A 75 3.66 6.74 -12.19
CA ASP A 75 5.02 7.25 -12.04
C ASP A 75 5.07 8.77 -12.09
N TYR A 76 5.79 9.37 -11.12
CA TYR A 76 5.93 10.83 -11.03
C TYR A 76 6.74 11.41 -12.18
N THR A 77 7.73 10.69 -12.69
CA THR A 77 8.56 11.15 -13.79
C THR A 77 7.74 11.25 -15.07
N GLU A 78 6.85 10.28 -15.30
CA GLU A 78 5.91 10.34 -16.45
C GLU A 78 4.93 11.51 -16.31
N ALA A 79 4.41 11.75 -15.12
CA ALA A 79 3.54 12.89 -14.85
C ALA A 79 4.27 14.22 -15.16
N ARG A 80 5.53 14.35 -14.73
CA ARG A 80 6.34 15.53 -15.01
C ARG A 80 6.65 15.71 -16.50
N LYS A 81 6.98 14.64 -17.21
CA LYS A 81 7.18 14.68 -18.67
C LYS A 81 5.93 15.18 -19.37
N PHE A 82 4.78 14.63 -19.01
CA PHE A 82 3.51 15.06 -19.58
C PHE A 82 3.20 16.53 -19.30
N MET A 83 3.46 17.00 -18.08
CA MET A 83 3.30 18.42 -17.75
C MET A 83 4.23 19.31 -18.59
N ALA A 84 5.48 18.90 -18.81
CA ALA A 84 6.44 19.61 -19.63
C ALA A 84 5.97 19.69 -21.10
N GLU A 85 5.44 18.59 -21.67
CA GLU A 85 4.86 18.54 -23.01
C GLU A 85 3.65 19.49 -23.17
N LYS A 86 2.93 19.76 -22.07
CA LYS A 86 1.84 20.75 -22.01
C LYS A 86 2.33 22.18 -21.74
N GLY A 87 3.62 22.44 -21.92
CA GLY A 87 4.22 23.77 -21.76
C GLY A 87 4.44 24.15 -20.27
N GLY A 88 4.57 23.14 -19.38
CA GLY A 88 4.84 23.37 -17.97
C GLY A 88 3.66 23.94 -17.18
N LYS A 89 2.46 23.98 -17.78
CA LYS A 89 1.24 24.50 -17.13
C LYS A 89 0.53 23.40 -16.36
N GLY A 90 -0.24 23.80 -15.33
CA GLY A 90 -0.99 22.88 -14.49
C GLY A 90 -0.26 22.49 -13.20
N ILE A 91 -0.82 21.53 -12.48
CA ILE A 91 -0.24 21.00 -11.23
C ILE A 91 -0.30 19.47 -11.23
N ILE A 92 0.62 18.85 -10.49
CA ILE A 92 0.59 17.42 -10.18
C ILE A 92 0.32 17.28 -8.70
N ILE A 93 -0.76 16.57 -8.35
CA ILE A 93 -1.11 16.24 -6.97
C ILE A 93 -0.79 14.77 -6.74
N THR A 94 0.03 14.49 -5.73
CA THR A 94 0.29 13.12 -5.27
C THR A 94 -0.86 12.67 -4.38
N VAL A 95 -1.45 11.54 -4.73
CA VAL A 95 -2.43 10.84 -3.90
C VAL A 95 -1.73 9.62 -3.32
N GLU A 96 -1.49 9.64 -2.02
CA GLU A 96 -0.85 8.52 -1.34
C GLU A 96 -1.70 7.26 -1.39
N GLY A 97 -1.02 6.13 -1.53
CA GLY A 97 -1.65 4.83 -1.48
C GLY A 97 -2.30 4.55 -0.12
N LYS A 98 -3.46 3.92 -0.14
CA LYS A 98 -4.21 3.55 1.08
C LYS A 98 -3.99 2.09 1.44
N PRO A 99 -3.93 1.76 2.74
CA PRO A 99 -3.80 0.39 3.23
C PRO A 99 -5.15 -0.33 3.12
N LYS A 100 -5.26 -1.23 2.15
CA LYS A 100 -6.50 -2.01 1.94
C LYS A 100 -6.72 -3.08 3.00
N ARG A 101 -5.64 -3.66 3.54
CA ARG A 101 -5.74 -4.71 4.56
C ARG A 101 -6.44 -4.25 5.83
N CYS A 102 -6.31 -2.98 6.19
CA CYS A 102 -6.94 -2.42 7.38
C CYS A 102 -8.47 -2.53 7.38
N GLU A 103 -9.11 -2.54 6.20
CA GLU A 103 -10.57 -2.69 6.07
C GLU A 103 -11.07 -4.07 6.52
N TYR A 104 -10.19 -5.06 6.58
CA TYR A 104 -10.46 -6.46 6.93
C TYR A 104 -9.71 -6.90 8.19
N CYS A 105 -9.14 -5.96 8.95
CA CYS A 105 -8.28 -6.28 10.09
C CYS A 105 -9.09 -6.33 11.38
N ASP A 106 -9.05 -7.46 12.07
CA ASP A 106 -9.74 -7.65 13.36
C ASP A 106 -9.20 -6.71 14.45
N ALA A 107 -7.93 -6.29 14.36
CA ALA A 107 -7.31 -5.35 15.28
C ALA A 107 -7.59 -3.87 14.94
N PHE A 108 -8.39 -3.56 13.91
CA PHE A 108 -8.60 -2.19 13.45
C PHE A 108 -9.06 -1.24 14.56
N SER A 109 -9.96 -1.70 15.44
CA SER A 109 -10.52 -0.87 16.52
C SER A 109 -9.49 -0.40 17.55
N VAL A 110 -8.45 -1.19 17.78
CA VAL A 110 -7.41 -0.94 18.81
C VAL A 110 -6.06 -0.52 18.23
N CYS A 111 -5.90 -0.59 16.92
CA CYS A 111 -4.63 -0.30 16.24
C CYS A 111 -4.38 1.21 16.14
N THR A 112 -3.23 1.70 16.63
CA THR A 112 -2.86 3.11 16.52
C THR A 112 -2.21 3.43 15.17
N GLN A 113 -1.60 2.45 14.49
CA GLN A 113 -1.02 2.67 13.15
C GLN A 113 -2.08 3.11 12.13
N LYS A 114 -3.32 2.62 12.23
CA LYS A 114 -4.41 3.02 11.33
C LYS A 114 -4.65 4.51 11.30
N ASP A 115 -4.43 5.21 12.43
CA ASP A 115 -4.72 6.63 12.56
C ASP A 115 -3.84 7.49 11.63
N LYS A 116 -2.69 6.94 11.19
CA LYS A 116 -1.83 7.57 10.17
C LYS A 116 -2.51 7.67 8.80
N TYR A 117 -3.45 6.77 8.50
CA TYR A 117 -4.08 6.64 7.19
C TYR A 117 -5.57 6.98 7.19
N PHE A 118 -6.19 6.85 8.34
CA PHE A 118 -7.64 7.03 8.53
C PHE A 118 -7.95 8.10 9.58
N SER A 119 -7.02 9.03 9.84
CA SER A 119 -7.32 10.21 10.63
C SER A 119 -8.54 10.89 10.02
N ALA A 120 -9.57 11.08 10.81
CA ALA A 120 -10.81 11.71 10.38
C ALA A 120 -10.49 13.05 9.71
N THR A 121 -10.81 13.13 8.44
CA THR A 121 -10.99 14.42 7.80
C THR A 121 -12.30 14.97 8.39
N GLU A 122 -12.18 15.82 9.40
CA GLU A 122 -13.27 16.72 9.75
C GLU A 122 -13.58 17.63 8.56
#